data_f51ff065c3a51390d533441c7be424f9
#
_entry.id   f51ff065c3a51390d533441c7be424f9
#
_cell.length_a   1.000
_cell.length_b   1.000
_cell.length_c   1.000
_cell.angle_alpha   90.00
_cell.angle_beta   90.00
_cell.angle_gamma   90.00
#
_symmetry.space_group_name_H-M   'P 1'
#
loop_
_entity.id
_entity.type
_entity.pdbx_description
1 polymer ?
#
loop_
_entity_poly.entity_id
_entity_poly.type
_entity_poly.pdbx_seq_one_letter_code
_entity_poly.pdbx_strand_id
1 'polypeptide(L)'
;MRALLRLVSALLACVALVAQADDAGLAQKEYVPKGGTGRVVVAISGQTGASNYTSISQDFADAGYYTVLVDGNDLWVKGGGGNALLQGVIARAQASPHAVAGKVGVVGFSLGGASALTYAARLPDQVATVVVMYPLTSFIQAPADFVGKIKVPVLMLAGTADTYKNCCTIEMARALADAAKKNPDVAPLFVLHEYEGADHGFNTNTSHQRALVADSRDRAIAQFHQYLLDH
;
A
#
# COMPACT_ATOMS: atom_id res chain seq x y z
N MET A 1 38.15 69.75 -7.50
CA MET A 1 36.72 69.42 -7.38
C MET A 1 36.52 68.06 -7.94
N ARG A 2 36.42 67.01 -7.10
CA ARG A 2 36.25 65.62 -7.50
C ARG A 2 34.85 65.14 -7.03
N ALA A 3 33.97 64.87 -7.99
CA ALA A 3 32.64 64.34 -7.74
C ALA A 3 32.71 62.79 -7.49
N LEU A 4 32.28 62.40 -6.31
CA LEU A 4 32.10 60.97 -5.98
C LEU A 4 30.76 60.48 -6.52
N LEU A 5 30.81 59.50 -7.46
CA LEU A 5 29.67 58.78 -7.95
C LEU A 5 29.42 57.63 -6.99
N ARG A 6 28.30 57.62 -6.25
CA ARG A 6 27.85 56.48 -5.44
C ARG A 6 26.97 55.60 -6.30
N LEU A 7 27.48 54.41 -6.66
CA LEU A 7 26.64 53.31 -7.21
C LEU A 7 25.86 52.66 -6.06
N VAL A 8 24.54 52.75 -6.12
CA VAL A 8 23.64 52.00 -5.28
C VAL A 8 23.28 50.72 -6.04
N SER A 9 23.86 49.59 -5.61
CA SER A 9 23.47 48.24 -6.11
C SER A 9 22.19 47.82 -5.42
N ALA A 10 21.08 47.82 -6.14
CA ALA A 10 19.83 47.25 -5.70
C ALA A 10 19.90 45.72 -5.91
N LEU A 11 20.02 44.93 -4.84
CA LEU A 11 19.80 43.48 -4.85
C LEU A 11 18.29 43.26 -4.97
N LEU A 12 17.82 42.82 -6.14
CA LEU A 12 16.49 42.20 -6.29
C LEU A 12 16.56 40.79 -5.69
N ALA A 13 16.03 40.65 -4.50
CA ALA A 13 15.71 39.32 -3.95
C ALA A 13 14.45 38.79 -4.68
N CYS A 14 14.63 37.89 -5.64
CA CYS A 14 13.54 37.05 -6.17
C CYS A 14 13.09 36.11 -5.06
N VAL A 15 12.04 36.47 -4.34
CA VAL A 15 11.28 35.55 -3.51
C VAL A 15 10.47 34.69 -4.49
N ALA A 16 10.93 33.47 -4.77
CA ALA A 16 10.14 32.46 -5.45
C ALA A 16 8.99 32.10 -4.48
N LEU A 17 7.79 32.63 -4.75
CA LEU A 17 6.56 32.06 -4.19
C LEU A 17 6.45 30.65 -4.77
N VAL A 18 6.84 29.66 -3.98
CA VAL A 18 6.41 28.29 -4.20
C VAL A 18 4.91 28.31 -3.89
N ALA A 19 4.09 28.33 -4.95
CA ALA A 19 2.68 28.06 -4.82
C ALA A 19 2.56 26.66 -4.18
N GLN A 20 2.20 26.60 -2.91
CA GLN A 20 1.67 25.39 -2.31
C GLN A 20 0.35 25.15 -3.04
N ALA A 21 0.37 24.22 -4.00
CA ALA A 21 -0.86 23.61 -4.46
C ALA A 21 -1.55 23.08 -3.21
N ASP A 22 -2.80 23.50 -3.00
CA ASP A 22 -3.67 22.89 -2.00
C ASP A 22 -3.74 21.40 -2.35
N ASP A 23 -2.92 20.60 -1.65
CA ASP A 23 -2.88 19.15 -1.78
C ASP A 23 -4.10 18.61 -1.04
N ALA A 24 -5.27 18.67 -1.70
CA ALA A 24 -6.48 17.99 -1.30
C ALA A 24 -6.28 16.47 -1.48
N GLY A 25 -5.16 15.99 -0.98
CA GLY A 25 -4.80 14.58 -1.00
C GLY A 25 -5.77 13.76 -0.15
N LEU A 26 -5.82 12.46 -0.42
CA LEU A 26 -6.65 11.53 0.34
C LEU A 26 -6.44 11.66 1.83
N ALA A 27 -7.53 11.61 2.60
CA ALA A 27 -7.46 11.60 4.06
C ALA A 27 -6.65 10.37 4.52
N GLN A 28 -5.68 10.61 5.40
CA GLN A 28 -4.79 9.60 5.94
C GLN A 28 -4.95 9.55 7.46
N LYS A 29 -4.98 8.34 8.03
CA LYS A 29 -4.84 8.15 9.46
C LYS A 29 -3.48 7.54 9.74
N GLU A 30 -2.72 8.19 10.61
CA GLU A 30 -1.36 7.82 10.93
C GLU A 30 -1.27 7.02 12.23
N TYR A 31 -0.35 6.06 12.25
CA TYR A 31 -0.01 5.25 13.41
C TYR A 31 1.50 5.27 13.56
N VAL A 32 1.95 5.97 14.60
CA VAL A 32 3.39 6.18 14.86
C VAL A 32 3.89 5.03 15.74
N PRO A 33 4.99 4.38 15.38
CA PRO A 33 5.56 3.34 16.21
C PRO A 33 6.10 3.89 17.53
N LYS A 34 6.20 3.04 18.55
CA LYS A 34 6.69 3.43 19.90
C LYS A 34 8.06 4.11 19.86
N GLY A 35 8.91 3.75 18.91
CA GLY A 35 10.22 4.39 18.69
C GLY A 35 10.16 5.78 18.06
N GLY A 36 8.98 6.30 17.72
CA GLY A 36 8.77 7.61 17.12
C GLY A 36 9.00 7.67 15.61
N THR A 37 9.78 6.75 15.05
CA THR A 37 10.06 6.67 13.60
C THR A 37 10.08 5.21 13.14
N GLY A 38 9.74 4.97 11.86
CA GLY A 38 9.76 3.64 11.26
C GLY A 38 9.74 3.68 9.73
N ARG A 39 10.07 2.55 9.10
CA ARG A 39 9.82 2.36 7.66
C ARG A 39 8.33 2.49 7.40
N VAL A 40 7.97 3.10 6.27
CA VAL A 40 6.57 3.38 5.94
C VAL A 40 5.85 2.13 5.48
N VAL A 41 4.67 1.89 6.04
CA VAL A 41 3.67 0.93 5.53
C VAL A 41 2.39 1.71 5.19
N VAL A 42 1.94 1.61 3.94
CA VAL A 42 0.65 2.15 3.50
C VAL A 42 -0.40 1.03 3.55
N ALA A 43 -1.41 1.20 4.40
CA ALA A 43 -2.55 0.31 4.51
C ALA A 43 -3.75 0.88 3.74
N ILE A 44 -4.34 0.07 2.85
CA ILE A 44 -5.47 0.46 1.99
C ILE A 44 -6.69 -0.35 2.39
N SER A 45 -7.73 0.30 2.91
CA SER A 45 -8.92 -0.36 3.42
C SER A 45 -9.74 -1.06 2.32
N GLY A 46 -10.59 -2.00 2.74
CA GLY A 46 -11.64 -2.54 1.88
C GLY A 46 -12.83 -1.58 1.70
N GLN A 47 -13.85 -2.04 0.97
CA GLN A 47 -15.07 -1.27 0.67
C GLN A 47 -15.82 -0.79 1.93
N THR A 48 -15.66 -1.44 3.07
CA THR A 48 -16.29 -1.07 4.34
C THR A 48 -15.68 0.15 5.01
N GLY A 49 -14.63 0.72 4.43
CA GLY A 49 -13.97 1.93 4.90
C GLY A 49 -12.84 1.70 5.91
N ALA A 50 -12.04 2.72 6.14
CA ALA A 50 -10.82 2.66 6.94
C ALA A 50 -11.05 2.25 8.41
N SER A 51 -12.22 2.53 8.99
CA SER A 51 -12.52 2.23 10.40
C SER A 51 -12.37 0.75 10.77
N ASN A 52 -12.62 -0.16 9.83
CA ASN A 52 -12.53 -1.61 10.06
C ASN A 52 -11.09 -2.16 10.09
N TYR A 53 -10.11 -1.34 9.74
CA TYR A 53 -8.69 -1.73 9.62
C TYR A 53 -7.77 -0.98 10.59
N THR A 54 -8.36 -0.29 11.57
CA THR A 54 -7.60 0.48 12.57
C THR A 54 -6.76 -0.43 13.48
N SER A 55 -7.28 -1.61 13.85
CA SER A 55 -6.57 -2.56 14.71
C SER A 55 -5.31 -3.09 14.03
N ILE A 56 -5.44 -3.61 12.82
CA ILE A 56 -4.28 -4.15 12.09
C ILE A 56 -3.26 -3.06 11.72
N SER A 57 -3.71 -1.83 11.47
CA SER A 57 -2.80 -0.70 11.23
C SER A 57 -2.01 -0.34 12.50
N GLN A 58 -2.64 -0.43 13.67
CA GLN A 58 -1.95 -0.28 14.96
C GLN A 58 -0.96 -1.42 15.20
N ASP A 59 -1.34 -2.66 14.87
CA ASP A 59 -0.45 -3.82 14.98
C ASP A 59 0.85 -3.65 14.17
N PHE A 60 0.77 -3.06 12.96
CA PHE A 60 1.97 -2.72 12.18
C PHE A 60 2.81 -1.63 12.86
N ALA A 61 2.17 -0.63 13.46
CA ALA A 61 2.90 0.39 14.22
C ALA A 61 3.56 -0.19 15.48
N ASP A 62 2.89 -1.10 16.17
CA ASP A 62 3.44 -1.81 17.33
C ASP A 62 4.63 -2.71 16.94
N ALA A 63 4.64 -3.19 15.69
CA ALA A 63 5.77 -3.92 15.09
C ALA A 63 6.92 -3.01 14.61
N GLY A 64 6.81 -1.68 14.77
CA GLY A 64 7.88 -0.73 14.49
C GLY A 64 7.76 0.03 13.15
N TYR A 65 6.67 -0.14 12.41
CA TYR A 65 6.44 0.56 11.15
C TYR A 65 5.66 1.86 11.36
N TYR A 66 6.06 2.93 10.67
CA TYR A 66 5.18 4.10 10.53
C TYR A 66 4.08 3.78 9.52
N THR A 67 2.86 3.60 10.03
CA THR A 67 1.75 3.11 9.22
C THR A 67 0.77 4.22 8.88
N VAL A 68 0.40 4.31 7.60
CA VAL A 68 -0.58 5.27 7.08
C VAL A 68 -1.76 4.50 6.50
N LEU A 69 -2.95 4.68 7.09
CA LEU A 69 -4.18 4.05 6.64
C LEU A 69 -4.99 5.01 5.78
N VAL A 70 -5.35 4.58 4.56
CA VAL A 70 -6.19 5.32 3.63
C VAL A 70 -7.45 4.52 3.28
N ASP A 71 -8.52 5.23 2.87
CA ASP A 71 -9.74 4.57 2.43
C ASP A 71 -9.59 4.06 0.99
N GLY A 72 -9.81 2.76 0.80
CA GLY A 72 -9.72 2.12 -0.52
C GLY A 72 -10.79 2.60 -1.51
N ASN A 73 -11.94 3.10 -1.01
CA ASN A 73 -12.96 3.68 -1.87
C ASN A 73 -12.47 4.95 -2.58
N ASP A 74 -11.63 5.73 -1.92
CA ASP A 74 -11.07 6.96 -2.49
C ASP A 74 -9.97 6.67 -3.51
N LEU A 75 -9.25 5.54 -3.35
CA LEU A 75 -8.21 5.11 -4.29
C LEU A 75 -8.74 4.40 -5.52
N TRP A 76 -9.85 3.67 -5.41
CA TRP A 76 -10.44 2.92 -6.53
C TRP A 76 -11.31 3.81 -7.40
N VAL A 77 -10.69 4.72 -8.16
CA VAL A 77 -11.38 5.73 -8.96
C VAL A 77 -11.70 5.19 -10.35
N LYS A 78 -12.97 5.37 -10.78
CA LYS A 78 -13.36 5.12 -12.16
C LYS A 78 -12.59 6.08 -13.09
N GLY A 79 -11.90 5.53 -14.09
CA GLY A 79 -11.12 6.34 -15.04
C GLY A 79 -9.61 6.39 -14.79
N GLY A 80 -9.08 5.69 -13.77
CA GLY A 80 -7.65 5.37 -13.68
C GLY A 80 -6.79 6.35 -12.87
N GLY A 81 -7.36 7.29 -12.12
CA GLY A 81 -6.61 8.24 -11.29
C GLY A 81 -5.91 7.64 -10.05
N GLY A 82 -6.28 6.41 -9.66
CA GLY A 82 -5.82 5.79 -8.42
C GLY A 82 -4.30 5.62 -8.29
N ASN A 83 -3.59 5.45 -9.42
CA ASN A 83 -2.13 5.36 -9.38
C ASN A 83 -1.47 6.67 -8.91
N ALA A 84 -1.90 7.81 -9.43
CA ALA A 84 -1.38 9.12 -9.03
C ALA A 84 -1.75 9.43 -7.56
N LEU A 85 -2.98 9.08 -7.15
CA LEU A 85 -3.42 9.24 -5.76
C LEU A 85 -2.56 8.41 -4.80
N LEU A 86 -2.26 7.16 -5.12
CA LEU A 86 -1.39 6.31 -4.30
C LEU A 86 0.03 6.88 -4.22
N GLN A 87 0.59 7.36 -5.32
CA GLN A 87 1.91 8.00 -5.33
C GLN A 87 1.91 9.28 -4.45
N GLY A 88 0.84 10.07 -4.46
CA GLY A 88 0.66 11.20 -3.55
C GLY A 88 0.61 10.77 -2.08
N VAL A 89 -0.10 9.68 -1.76
CA VAL A 89 -0.11 9.08 -0.40
C VAL A 89 1.31 8.70 0.02
N ILE A 90 2.05 7.98 -0.83
CA ILE A 90 3.41 7.54 -0.55
C ILE A 90 4.33 8.75 -0.31
N ALA A 91 4.26 9.75 -1.19
CA ALA A 91 5.09 10.95 -1.07
C ALA A 91 4.84 11.71 0.25
N ARG A 92 3.57 11.90 0.64
CA ARG A 92 3.23 12.53 1.92
C ARG A 92 3.68 11.70 3.11
N ALA A 93 3.47 10.39 3.08
CA ALA A 93 3.92 9.51 4.15
C ALA A 93 5.44 9.56 4.31
N GLN A 94 6.20 9.57 3.21
CA GLN A 94 7.66 9.70 3.23
C GLN A 94 8.17 11.08 3.69
N ALA A 95 7.38 12.13 3.52
CA ALA A 95 7.71 13.48 4.00
C ALA A 95 7.44 13.67 5.51
N SER A 96 6.79 12.72 6.17
CA SER A 96 6.52 12.77 7.61
C SER A 96 7.82 12.71 8.42
N PRO A 97 7.92 13.44 9.55
CA PRO A 97 9.03 13.30 10.48
C PRO A 97 9.11 11.92 11.14
N HIS A 98 8.05 11.11 11.03
CA HIS A 98 7.99 9.75 11.52
C HIS A 98 8.49 8.71 10.52
N ALA A 99 8.75 9.11 9.27
CA ALA A 99 9.19 8.20 8.22
C ALA A 99 10.71 7.99 8.24
N VAL A 100 11.14 6.74 8.26
CA VAL A 100 12.49 6.36 7.87
C VAL A 100 12.54 6.24 6.35
N ALA A 101 13.43 7.01 5.72
CA ALA A 101 13.53 7.07 4.25
C ALA A 101 13.79 5.71 3.59
N GLY A 102 13.23 5.52 2.40
CA GLY A 102 13.38 4.30 1.57
C GLY A 102 12.07 3.90 0.90
N LYS A 103 12.05 2.76 0.23
CA LYS A 103 10.82 2.21 -0.35
C LYS A 103 9.83 1.84 0.73
N VAL A 104 8.53 1.89 0.40
CA VAL A 104 7.44 1.59 1.32
C VAL A 104 6.95 0.14 1.18
N GLY A 105 6.38 -0.41 2.25
CA GLY A 105 5.49 -1.55 2.16
C GLY A 105 4.05 -1.11 1.89
N VAL A 106 3.30 -1.91 1.16
CA VAL A 106 1.87 -1.66 0.95
C VAL A 106 1.06 -2.88 1.34
N VAL A 107 0.01 -2.69 2.14
CA VAL A 107 -0.98 -3.74 2.39
C VAL A 107 -2.36 -3.29 1.93
N GLY A 108 -3.05 -4.16 1.22
CA GLY A 108 -4.40 -3.87 0.73
C GLY A 108 -5.40 -4.96 1.11
N PHE A 109 -6.60 -4.55 1.51
CA PHE A 109 -7.67 -5.43 1.96
C PHE A 109 -8.85 -5.36 0.98
N SER A 110 -9.33 -6.49 0.47
CA SER A 110 -10.50 -6.55 -0.43
C SER A 110 -10.37 -5.56 -1.60
N LEU A 111 -11.17 -4.49 -1.66
CA LEU A 111 -11.07 -3.40 -2.65
C LEU A 111 -9.69 -2.73 -2.61
N GLY A 112 -9.14 -2.48 -1.43
CA GLY A 112 -7.78 -1.98 -1.27
C GLY A 112 -6.72 -2.96 -1.77
N GLY A 113 -7.00 -4.27 -1.70
CA GLY A 113 -6.18 -5.31 -2.31
C GLY A 113 -6.14 -5.20 -3.84
N ALA A 114 -7.29 -4.89 -4.47
CA ALA A 114 -7.34 -4.57 -5.91
C ALA A 114 -6.46 -3.36 -6.25
N SER A 115 -6.55 -2.29 -5.44
CA SER A 115 -5.71 -1.09 -5.61
C SER A 115 -4.23 -1.41 -5.44
N ALA A 116 -3.85 -2.17 -4.42
CA ALA A 116 -2.47 -2.57 -4.18
C ALA A 116 -1.89 -3.41 -5.34
N LEU A 117 -2.64 -4.40 -5.84
CA LEU A 117 -2.23 -5.22 -7.00
C LEU A 117 -2.15 -4.39 -8.30
N THR A 118 -3.09 -3.46 -8.50
CA THR A 118 -3.19 -2.70 -9.75
C THR A 118 -2.18 -1.57 -9.81
N TYR A 119 -1.91 -0.92 -8.68
CA TYR A 119 -1.05 0.27 -8.62
C TYR A 119 0.28 -0.02 -7.93
N ALA A 120 0.28 -0.40 -6.64
CA ALA A 120 1.49 -0.55 -5.85
C ALA A 120 2.44 -1.62 -6.39
N ALA A 121 1.91 -2.77 -6.82
CA ALA A 121 2.72 -3.87 -7.35
C ALA A 121 3.48 -3.54 -8.64
N ARG A 122 3.25 -2.36 -9.22
CA ARG A 122 3.88 -1.86 -10.46
C ARG A 122 4.82 -0.67 -10.25
N LEU A 123 5.13 -0.33 -9.00
CA LEU A 123 5.94 0.84 -8.62
C LEU A 123 7.27 0.40 -7.97
N PRO A 124 8.18 -0.29 -8.69
CA PRO A 124 9.40 -0.84 -8.10
C PRO A 124 10.36 0.22 -7.54
N ASP A 125 10.23 1.48 -7.97
CA ASP A 125 11.08 2.56 -7.47
C ASP A 125 10.60 3.09 -6.11
N GLN A 126 9.32 2.93 -5.77
CA GLN A 126 8.70 3.47 -4.55
C GLN A 126 8.29 2.38 -3.56
N VAL A 127 7.95 1.19 -4.05
CA VAL A 127 7.39 0.08 -3.26
C VAL A 127 8.39 -1.07 -3.21
N ALA A 128 8.69 -1.55 -2.01
CA ALA A 128 9.56 -2.70 -1.79
C ALA A 128 8.80 -4.02 -1.88
N THR A 129 7.56 -4.04 -1.35
CA THR A 129 6.72 -5.24 -1.32
C THR A 129 5.26 -4.89 -1.14
N VAL A 130 4.39 -5.80 -1.56
CA VAL A 130 2.93 -5.70 -1.43
C VAL A 130 2.39 -6.94 -0.71
N VAL A 131 1.51 -6.73 0.26
CA VAL A 131 0.68 -7.76 0.86
C VAL A 131 -0.77 -7.49 0.48
N VAL A 132 -1.50 -8.51 0.03
CA VAL A 132 -2.94 -8.38 -0.22
C VAL A 132 -3.71 -9.46 0.51
N MET A 133 -4.81 -9.06 1.15
CA MET A 133 -5.66 -9.95 1.93
C MET A 133 -7.05 -10.00 1.32
N TYR A 134 -7.52 -11.21 0.97
CA TYR A 134 -8.81 -11.45 0.29
C TYR A 134 -9.12 -10.39 -0.78
N PRO A 135 -8.17 -10.14 -1.74
CA PRO A 135 -8.28 -9.01 -2.66
C PRO A 135 -9.48 -9.17 -3.60
N LEU A 136 -10.12 -8.05 -3.94
CA LEU A 136 -11.09 -8.02 -5.03
C LEU A 136 -10.33 -8.28 -6.35
N THR A 137 -10.65 -9.38 -7.01
CA THR A 137 -9.98 -9.85 -8.24
C THR A 137 -10.94 -10.11 -9.40
N SER A 138 -12.27 -10.02 -9.17
CA SER A 138 -13.30 -10.32 -10.18
C SER A 138 -13.24 -9.44 -11.45
N PHE A 139 -12.56 -8.29 -11.40
CA PHE A 139 -12.35 -7.44 -12.56
C PHE A 139 -11.23 -7.95 -13.49
N ILE A 140 -10.43 -8.93 -13.05
CA ILE A 140 -9.27 -9.43 -13.79
C ILE A 140 -9.72 -10.50 -14.78
N GLN A 141 -9.79 -10.15 -16.05
CA GLN A 141 -10.26 -11.04 -17.13
C GLN A 141 -9.14 -11.88 -17.77
N ALA A 142 -7.91 -11.39 -17.73
CA ALA A 142 -6.74 -12.02 -18.30
C ALA A 142 -5.62 -12.13 -17.22
N PRO A 143 -5.62 -13.21 -16.40
CA PRO A 143 -4.65 -13.38 -15.31
C PRO A 143 -3.18 -13.25 -15.75
N ALA A 144 -2.81 -13.83 -16.90
CA ALA A 144 -1.43 -13.78 -17.42
C ALA A 144 -0.99 -12.35 -17.73
N ASP A 145 -1.84 -11.56 -18.40
CA ASP A 145 -1.53 -10.16 -18.73
C ASP A 145 -1.48 -9.28 -17.47
N PHE A 146 -2.31 -9.62 -16.48
CA PHE A 146 -2.35 -8.88 -15.23
C PHE A 146 -1.08 -9.10 -14.40
N VAL A 147 -0.70 -10.36 -14.17
CA VAL A 147 0.49 -10.69 -13.37
C VAL A 147 1.78 -10.29 -14.07
N GLY A 148 1.84 -10.30 -15.39
CA GLY A 148 3.00 -9.83 -16.18
C GLY A 148 3.38 -8.37 -15.92
N LYS A 149 2.51 -7.60 -15.31
CA LYS A 149 2.76 -6.19 -14.93
C LYS A 149 3.30 -6.04 -13.50
N ILE A 150 3.36 -7.10 -12.71
CA ILE A 150 3.91 -7.09 -11.35
C ILE A 150 5.43 -6.91 -11.42
N LYS A 151 5.97 -6.01 -10.59
CA LYS A 151 7.38 -5.63 -10.56
C LYS A 151 8.02 -5.69 -9.17
N VAL A 152 7.21 -6.00 -8.15
CA VAL A 152 7.66 -6.10 -6.75
C VAL A 152 7.13 -7.39 -6.11
N PRO A 153 7.78 -7.91 -5.06
CA PRO A 153 7.28 -9.06 -4.32
C PRO A 153 5.85 -8.86 -3.81
N VAL A 154 5.00 -9.85 -4.06
CA VAL A 154 3.59 -9.86 -3.64
C VAL A 154 3.33 -11.11 -2.80
N LEU A 155 2.80 -10.91 -1.59
CA LEU A 155 2.19 -11.95 -0.77
C LEU A 155 0.67 -11.80 -0.83
N MET A 156 -0.01 -12.80 -1.38
CA MET A 156 -1.47 -12.86 -1.41
C MET A 156 -1.97 -13.84 -0.36
N LEU A 157 -2.84 -13.38 0.53
CA LEU A 157 -3.51 -14.16 1.56
C LEU A 157 -4.99 -14.29 1.19
N ALA A 158 -5.47 -15.51 0.93
CA ALA A 158 -6.81 -15.76 0.45
C ALA A 158 -7.51 -16.89 1.23
N GLY A 159 -8.79 -16.70 1.50
CA GLY A 159 -9.62 -17.69 2.19
C GLY A 159 -10.27 -18.69 1.22
N THR A 160 -10.27 -19.99 1.55
CA THR A 160 -10.88 -21.01 0.68
C THR A 160 -12.41 -20.99 0.74
N ALA A 161 -13.02 -20.37 1.76
CA ALA A 161 -14.47 -20.22 1.88
C ALA A 161 -14.97 -18.79 1.50
N ASP A 162 -14.11 -17.95 0.93
CA ASP A 162 -14.50 -16.59 0.51
C ASP A 162 -15.42 -16.64 -0.71
N THR A 163 -16.70 -16.39 -0.47
CA THR A 163 -17.76 -16.29 -1.51
C THR A 163 -18.37 -14.90 -1.59
N TYR A 164 -17.77 -13.91 -0.90
CA TYR A 164 -18.34 -12.58 -0.79
C TYR A 164 -18.55 -11.92 -2.16
N LYS A 165 -19.81 -11.73 -2.53
CA LYS A 165 -20.24 -11.12 -3.80
C LYS A 165 -19.55 -11.70 -5.05
N ASN A 166 -19.03 -12.91 -4.98
CA ASN A 166 -18.19 -13.53 -6.03
C ASN A 166 -17.03 -12.63 -6.50
N CYS A 167 -16.47 -11.79 -5.62
CA CYS A 167 -15.43 -10.84 -6.00
C CYS A 167 -14.01 -11.33 -5.75
N CYS A 168 -13.87 -12.26 -4.79
CA CYS A 168 -12.61 -12.46 -4.12
C CYS A 168 -12.31 -13.95 -3.89
N THR A 169 -12.86 -14.80 -4.75
CA THR A 169 -12.86 -16.26 -4.56
C THR A 169 -11.47 -16.86 -4.68
N ILE A 170 -11.28 -17.99 -4.03
CA ILE A 170 -10.00 -18.72 -4.05
C ILE A 170 -9.61 -19.17 -5.46
N GLU A 171 -10.58 -19.49 -6.32
CA GLU A 171 -10.32 -19.89 -7.70
C GLU A 171 -9.63 -18.75 -8.47
N MET A 172 -10.03 -17.50 -8.24
CA MET A 172 -9.40 -16.34 -8.87
C MET A 172 -7.99 -16.10 -8.33
N ALA A 173 -7.78 -16.28 -7.02
CA ALA A 173 -6.45 -16.19 -6.41
C ALA A 173 -5.51 -17.27 -6.98
N ARG A 174 -5.98 -18.51 -7.10
CA ARG A 174 -5.24 -19.63 -7.72
C ARG A 174 -4.92 -19.36 -9.18
N ALA A 175 -5.88 -18.82 -9.96
CA ALA A 175 -5.65 -18.46 -11.36
C ALA A 175 -4.52 -17.44 -11.53
N LEU A 176 -4.43 -16.45 -10.63
CA LEU A 176 -3.32 -15.48 -10.62
C LEU A 176 -1.99 -16.16 -10.24
N ALA A 177 -1.99 -16.99 -9.21
CA ALA A 177 -0.79 -17.73 -8.79
C ALA A 177 -0.27 -18.67 -9.89
N ASP A 178 -1.18 -19.38 -10.58
CA ASP A 178 -0.82 -20.26 -11.68
C ASP A 178 -0.32 -19.50 -12.91
N ALA A 179 -0.86 -18.32 -13.18
CA ALA A 179 -0.35 -17.43 -14.22
C ALA A 179 1.04 -16.90 -13.86
N ALA A 180 1.25 -16.52 -12.59
CA ALA A 180 2.55 -16.05 -12.11
C ALA A 180 3.62 -17.15 -12.22
N LYS A 181 3.32 -18.39 -11.83
CA LYS A 181 4.24 -19.54 -11.94
C LYS A 181 4.70 -19.79 -13.38
N LYS A 182 3.87 -19.47 -14.37
CA LYS A 182 4.18 -19.66 -15.81
C LYS A 182 5.02 -18.51 -16.38
N ASN A 183 5.18 -17.41 -15.66
CA ASN A 183 5.98 -16.27 -16.08
C ASN A 183 7.28 -16.25 -15.26
N PRO A 184 8.46 -16.52 -15.85
CA PRO A 184 9.73 -16.61 -15.13
C PRO A 184 10.14 -15.33 -14.42
N ASP A 185 9.74 -14.16 -14.92
CA ASP A 185 10.03 -12.87 -14.31
C ASP A 185 9.15 -12.58 -13.07
N VAL A 186 8.00 -13.24 -12.95
CA VAL A 186 7.01 -13.02 -11.88
C VAL A 186 6.98 -14.16 -10.89
N ALA A 187 7.31 -15.37 -11.31
CA ALA A 187 7.30 -16.55 -10.45
C ALA A 187 8.02 -16.36 -9.09
N PRO A 188 9.21 -15.73 -9.04
CA PRO A 188 9.89 -15.45 -7.76
C PRO A 188 9.27 -14.32 -6.95
N LEU A 189 8.38 -13.52 -7.55
CA LEU A 189 7.77 -12.35 -6.94
C LEU A 189 6.39 -12.62 -6.35
N PHE A 190 5.70 -13.71 -6.72
CA PHE A 190 4.31 -13.91 -6.35
C PHE A 190 4.11 -15.16 -5.49
N VAL A 191 3.64 -14.97 -4.27
CA VAL A 191 3.32 -16.05 -3.33
C VAL A 191 1.84 -15.98 -2.98
N LEU A 192 1.11 -17.09 -3.16
CA LEU A 192 -0.24 -17.29 -2.63
C LEU A 192 -0.15 -18.16 -1.38
N HIS A 193 -0.75 -17.69 -0.28
CA HIS A 193 -1.02 -18.47 0.92
C HIS A 193 -2.52 -18.58 1.12
N GLU A 194 -3.01 -19.82 1.21
CA GLU A 194 -4.42 -20.13 1.35
C GLU A 194 -4.76 -20.42 2.82
N TYR A 195 -5.85 -19.86 3.29
CA TYR A 195 -6.43 -20.15 4.60
C TYR A 195 -7.65 -21.04 4.45
N GLU A 196 -7.55 -22.29 4.89
CA GLU A 196 -8.62 -23.24 4.82
C GLU A 196 -9.82 -22.80 5.67
N GLY A 197 -11.00 -22.79 5.08
CA GLY A 197 -12.25 -22.39 5.73
C GLY A 197 -12.36 -20.90 6.10
N ALA A 198 -11.40 -20.07 5.70
CA ALA A 198 -11.49 -18.64 5.93
C ALA A 198 -12.49 -17.98 4.97
N ASP A 199 -13.33 -17.12 5.52
CA ASP A 199 -14.29 -16.29 4.80
C ASP A 199 -13.70 -14.90 4.44
N HIS A 200 -14.52 -14.06 3.79
CA HIS A 200 -14.12 -12.69 3.47
C HIS A 200 -13.93 -11.84 4.72
N GLY A 201 -12.84 -11.05 4.77
CA GLY A 201 -12.60 -10.15 5.89
C GLY A 201 -12.12 -10.85 7.16
N PHE A 202 -11.49 -12.00 7.05
CA PHE A 202 -11.03 -12.82 8.18
C PHE A 202 -10.09 -12.09 9.15
N ASN A 203 -9.58 -10.92 8.82
CA ASN A 203 -8.69 -10.12 9.68
C ASN A 203 -9.22 -8.70 9.99
N THR A 204 -10.50 -8.43 9.77
CA THR A 204 -11.10 -7.16 10.18
C THR A 204 -11.31 -7.07 11.69
N ASN A 205 -11.54 -5.86 12.21
CA ASN A 205 -11.83 -5.64 13.64
C ASN A 205 -12.99 -6.50 14.17
N THR A 206 -13.92 -6.88 13.29
CA THR A 206 -15.13 -7.65 13.62
C THR A 206 -14.99 -9.15 13.33
N SER A 207 -13.84 -9.60 12.83
CA SER A 207 -13.64 -11.03 12.53
C SER A 207 -13.77 -11.89 13.76
N HIS A 208 -14.48 -13.00 13.62
CA HIS A 208 -14.59 -14.06 14.62
C HIS A 208 -13.45 -15.11 14.50
N GLN A 209 -12.69 -15.10 13.42
CA GLN A 209 -11.62 -16.05 13.11
C GLN A 209 -10.27 -15.62 13.72
N ARG A 210 -10.20 -15.52 15.03
CA ARG A 210 -9.09 -14.94 15.78
C ARG A 210 -7.70 -15.50 15.47
N ALA A 211 -7.60 -16.81 15.24
CA ALA A 211 -6.32 -17.43 14.89
C ALA A 211 -5.81 -16.94 13.53
N LEU A 212 -6.71 -16.73 12.56
CA LEU A 212 -6.38 -16.23 11.24
C LEU A 212 -6.00 -14.74 11.28
N VAL A 213 -6.64 -13.96 12.16
CA VAL A 213 -6.25 -12.54 12.39
C VAL A 213 -4.77 -12.47 12.81
N ALA A 214 -4.36 -13.28 13.77
CA ALA A 214 -2.99 -13.29 14.26
C ALA A 214 -2.01 -13.79 13.17
N ASP A 215 -2.26 -14.93 12.55
CA ASP A 215 -1.37 -15.50 11.55
C ASP A 215 -1.22 -14.59 10.32
N SER A 216 -2.31 -14.03 9.80
CA SER A 216 -2.26 -13.13 8.64
C SER A 216 -1.51 -11.83 8.91
N ARG A 217 -1.66 -11.28 10.12
CA ARG A 217 -0.88 -10.15 10.60
C ARG A 217 0.62 -10.50 10.65
N ASP A 218 0.96 -11.62 11.28
CA ASP A 218 2.35 -12.04 11.50
C ASP A 218 3.04 -12.32 10.15
N ARG A 219 2.34 -12.90 9.17
CA ARG A 219 2.86 -13.07 7.80
C ARG A 219 3.08 -11.74 7.09
N ALA A 220 2.17 -10.78 7.26
CA ALA A 220 2.36 -9.45 6.68
C ALA A 220 3.57 -8.73 7.30
N ILE A 221 3.72 -8.82 8.63
CA ILE A 221 4.89 -8.26 9.34
C ILE A 221 6.18 -8.94 8.87
N ALA A 222 6.20 -10.27 8.74
CA ALA A 222 7.36 -11.01 8.25
C ALA A 222 7.75 -10.59 6.82
N GLN A 223 6.74 -10.40 5.93
CA GLN A 223 6.96 -9.90 4.58
C GLN A 223 7.58 -8.50 4.60
N PHE A 224 7.04 -7.59 5.42
CA PHE A 224 7.59 -6.24 5.56
C PHE A 224 9.00 -6.28 6.16
N HIS A 225 9.25 -7.11 7.16
CA HIS A 225 10.58 -7.26 7.75
C HIS A 225 11.60 -7.65 6.68
N GLN A 226 11.31 -8.70 5.91
CA GLN A 226 12.17 -9.20 4.84
C GLN A 226 12.53 -8.14 3.80
N TYR A 227 11.58 -7.28 3.40
CA TYR A 227 11.76 -6.38 2.26
C TYR A 227 11.99 -4.90 2.62
N LEU A 228 11.75 -4.51 3.87
CA LEU A 228 11.94 -3.12 4.31
C LEU A 228 13.14 -2.95 5.25
N LEU A 229 13.53 -3.99 6.00
CA LEU A 229 14.58 -3.87 7.01
C LEU A 229 15.89 -4.55 6.61
N ASP A 230 15.82 -5.58 5.78
CA ASP A 230 17.01 -6.39 5.40
C ASP A 230 17.72 -5.83 4.13
N HIS A 231 17.35 -4.62 3.65
CA HIS A 231 17.91 -4.00 2.43
C HIS A 231 18.29 -2.54 2.63
#